data_3110464b359c406da1a659ad891335b8
#
_entry.id   3110464b359c406da1a659ad891335b8
#
_cell.length_a   1.000
_cell.length_b   1.000
_cell.length_c   1.000
_cell.angle_alpha   90.00
_cell.angle_beta   90.00
_cell.angle_gamma   90.00
#
_symmetry.space_group_name_H-M   'P 1'
#
loop_
_entity.id
_entity.type
_entity.pdbx_description
1 polymer ?
#
loop_
_entity_poly.entity_id
_entity_poly.type
_entity_poly.pdbx_seq_one_letter_code
_entity_poly.pdbx_strand_id
1 'polypeptide(L)'
;MFGALILTLGLLTFFLFIAIARLPTQPWYWLPPMVLVAVCIDAVLGSWLECYRGWRLALVILMAFVPLITGVSLARQRQTNIDLIAARLRDQAKPNDLILVYPWYCGVTFNRYYQGPAPWTTLPALADFRVGRYDLLKEKLAATNPIKPVQDQIARTLASGNRLWIVGELPAPGPEETEPPDLPPAPEGPQGWFDVPYSYVWGRQTEAFIATHGGRTEVVMTGSDDVNIYEKASLAVVKGWALGGRL
;
A
#
# COMPACT_ATOMS: atom_id res chain seq x y z
N MET A 1 -28.86 17.59 27.12
CA MET A 1 -29.49 17.47 25.79
C MET A 1 -28.54 17.80 24.65
N PHE A 2 -27.84 18.93 24.67
CA PHE A 2 -26.98 19.39 23.56
C PHE A 2 -25.84 18.40 23.21
N GLY A 3 -25.10 17.88 24.21
CA GLY A 3 -24.02 16.91 23.97
C GLY A 3 -24.49 15.57 23.39
N ALA A 4 -25.65 15.08 23.82
CA ALA A 4 -26.24 13.86 23.26
C ALA A 4 -26.64 14.07 21.77
N LEU A 5 -27.19 15.24 21.44
CA LEU A 5 -27.54 15.58 20.06
C LEU A 5 -26.31 15.65 19.16
N ILE A 6 -25.24 16.31 19.61
CA ILE A 6 -23.97 16.41 18.87
C ILE A 6 -23.38 15.01 18.66
N LEU A 7 -23.35 14.19 19.71
CA LEU A 7 -22.81 12.82 19.61
C LEU A 7 -23.60 11.98 18.60
N THR A 8 -24.94 12.01 18.71
CA THR A 8 -25.79 11.23 17.80
C THR A 8 -25.67 11.67 16.36
N LEU A 9 -25.76 13.00 16.11
CA LEU A 9 -25.64 13.55 14.75
C LEU A 9 -24.23 13.34 14.18
N GLY A 10 -23.19 13.54 14.97
CA GLY A 10 -21.80 13.35 14.54
C GLY A 10 -21.50 11.91 14.15
N LEU A 11 -21.91 10.94 14.97
CA LEU A 11 -21.76 9.53 14.65
C LEU A 11 -22.60 9.13 13.44
N LEU A 12 -23.85 9.56 13.37
CA LEU A 12 -24.73 9.27 12.24
C LEU A 12 -24.14 9.80 10.93
N THR A 13 -23.67 11.04 10.92
CA THR A 13 -23.04 11.67 9.74
C THR A 13 -21.77 10.93 9.33
N PHE A 14 -20.95 10.51 10.30
CA PHE A 14 -19.74 9.75 10.04
C PHE A 14 -20.06 8.38 9.40
N PHE A 15 -20.98 7.61 9.96
CA PHE A 15 -21.37 6.32 9.39
C PHE A 15 -22.04 6.45 8.03
N LEU A 16 -22.87 7.47 7.84
CA LEU A 16 -23.49 7.78 6.55
C LEU A 16 -22.43 8.12 5.49
N PHE A 17 -21.43 8.92 5.85
CA PHE A 17 -20.31 9.24 4.99
C PHE A 17 -19.55 7.97 4.56
N ILE A 18 -19.17 7.10 5.51
CA ILE A 18 -18.45 5.84 5.20
C ILE A 18 -19.31 4.94 4.29
N ALA A 19 -20.60 4.83 4.56
CA ALA A 19 -21.52 4.01 3.75
C ALA A 19 -21.67 4.54 2.31
N ILE A 20 -21.78 5.87 2.14
CA ILE A 20 -21.88 6.49 0.80
C ILE A 20 -20.56 6.41 0.05
N ALA A 21 -19.46 6.66 0.73
CA ALA A 21 -18.12 6.65 0.13
C ALA A 21 -17.67 5.26 -0.33
N ARG A 22 -18.21 4.19 0.28
CA ARG A 22 -17.84 2.78 -0.01
C ARG A 22 -16.34 2.54 -0.06
N LEU A 23 -15.59 3.31 0.71
CA LEU A 23 -14.14 3.18 0.83
C LEU A 23 -13.80 2.18 1.94
N PRO A 24 -12.73 1.41 1.79
CA PRO A 24 -12.22 0.58 2.89
C PRO A 24 -11.84 1.49 4.04
N THR A 25 -12.31 1.16 5.25
CA THR A 25 -11.98 1.94 6.43
C THR A 25 -10.57 1.64 6.88
N GLN A 26 -9.78 2.69 7.09
CA GLN A 26 -8.46 2.61 7.69
C GLN A 26 -8.53 2.94 9.18
N PRO A 27 -7.62 2.44 10.03
CA PRO A 27 -7.66 2.70 11.47
C PRO A 27 -7.76 4.18 11.86
N TRP A 28 -7.14 5.07 11.10
CA TRP A 28 -7.18 6.51 11.37
C TRP A 28 -8.51 7.19 11.06
N TYR A 29 -9.40 6.56 10.28
CA TYR A 29 -10.76 7.09 10.07
C TYR A 29 -11.58 7.08 11.35
N TRP A 30 -11.26 6.24 12.32
CA TRP A 30 -11.95 6.16 13.59
C TRP A 30 -11.52 7.24 14.60
N LEU A 31 -10.43 7.97 14.34
CA LEU A 31 -9.94 9.02 15.24
C LEU A 31 -10.99 10.15 15.48
N PRO A 32 -11.65 10.72 14.45
CA PRO A 32 -12.67 11.76 14.69
C PRO A 32 -13.84 11.30 15.57
N PRO A 33 -14.50 10.14 15.32
CA PRO A 33 -15.56 9.67 16.21
C PRO A 33 -15.04 9.31 17.60
N MET A 34 -13.83 8.78 17.76
CA MET A 34 -13.23 8.52 19.07
C MET A 34 -13.02 9.82 19.86
N VAL A 35 -12.53 10.88 19.24
CA VAL A 35 -12.37 12.19 19.88
C VAL A 35 -13.73 12.75 20.28
N LEU A 36 -14.74 12.67 19.41
CA LEU A 36 -16.10 13.12 19.71
C LEU A 36 -16.68 12.38 20.92
N VAL A 37 -16.55 11.06 20.96
CA VAL A 37 -16.99 10.23 22.10
C VAL A 37 -16.26 10.62 23.38
N ALA A 38 -14.92 10.79 23.32
CA ALA A 38 -14.12 11.18 24.48
C ALA A 38 -14.55 12.52 25.06
N VAL A 39 -14.78 13.55 24.22
CA VAL A 39 -15.25 14.87 24.62
C VAL A 39 -16.64 14.79 25.26
N CYS A 40 -17.56 14.00 24.69
CA CYS A 40 -18.90 13.84 25.25
C CYS A 40 -18.88 13.10 26.58
N ILE A 41 -18.03 12.07 26.73
CA ILE A 41 -17.82 11.35 27.99
C ILE A 41 -17.27 12.31 29.04
N ASP A 42 -16.25 13.10 28.71
CA ASP A 42 -15.66 14.07 29.65
C ASP A 42 -16.69 15.12 30.10
N ALA A 43 -17.50 15.65 29.19
CA ALA A 43 -18.57 16.60 29.51
C ALA A 43 -19.64 16.02 30.44
N VAL A 44 -19.98 14.72 30.29
CA VAL A 44 -20.96 14.04 31.17
C VAL A 44 -20.34 13.68 32.51
N LEU A 45 -19.18 13.04 32.50
CA LEU A 45 -18.50 12.60 33.71
C LEU A 45 -17.91 13.78 34.50
N GLY A 46 -17.58 14.88 33.82
CA GLY A 46 -17.01 16.06 34.41
C GLY A 46 -17.88 16.66 35.53
N SER A 47 -19.20 16.68 35.30
CA SER A 47 -20.16 17.15 36.29
C SER A 47 -20.40 16.19 37.47
N TRP A 48 -20.20 14.89 37.25
CA TRP A 48 -20.42 13.85 38.27
C TRP A 48 -19.18 13.60 39.16
N LEU A 49 -17.99 13.86 38.63
CA LEU A 49 -16.71 13.51 39.26
C LEU A 49 -15.95 14.76 39.79
N GLU A 50 -16.64 15.87 40.03
CA GLU A 50 -15.97 17.06 40.59
C GLU A 50 -15.26 16.78 41.92
N CYS A 51 -15.83 15.93 42.77
CA CYS A 51 -15.18 15.52 44.02
C CYS A 51 -14.00 14.56 43.85
N TYR A 52 -13.80 13.97 42.65
CA TYR A 52 -12.73 13.02 42.35
C TYR A 52 -11.68 13.58 41.39
N ARG A 53 -11.40 14.87 41.43
CA ARG A 53 -10.47 15.60 40.55
C ARG A 53 -9.07 14.91 40.45
N GLY A 54 -8.59 14.34 41.53
CA GLY A 54 -7.31 13.61 41.55
C GLY A 54 -7.34 12.35 40.71
N TRP A 55 -8.42 11.57 40.76
CA TRP A 55 -8.59 10.36 39.96
C TRP A 55 -8.72 10.65 38.47
N ARG A 56 -9.42 11.74 38.10
CA ARG A 56 -9.49 12.18 36.71
C ARG A 56 -8.11 12.50 36.15
N LEU A 57 -7.29 13.26 36.92
CA LEU A 57 -5.95 13.60 36.50
C LEU A 57 -5.07 12.35 36.38
N ALA A 58 -5.15 11.42 37.33
CA ALA A 58 -4.41 10.15 37.27
C ALA A 58 -4.81 9.32 36.05
N LEU A 59 -6.11 9.24 35.71
CA LEU A 59 -6.60 8.53 34.55
C LEU A 59 -6.10 9.17 33.23
N VAL A 60 -6.16 10.50 33.13
CA VAL A 60 -5.65 11.23 31.96
C VAL A 60 -4.15 11.00 31.78
N ILE A 61 -3.37 11.07 32.86
CA ILE A 61 -1.93 10.79 32.82
C ILE A 61 -1.67 9.35 32.36
N LEU A 62 -2.41 8.38 32.91
CA LEU A 62 -2.28 6.97 32.53
C LEU A 62 -2.62 6.77 31.03
N MET A 63 -3.74 7.34 30.57
CA MET A 63 -4.17 7.26 29.17
C MET A 63 -3.20 7.96 28.21
N ALA A 64 -2.50 9.02 28.64
CA ALA A 64 -1.46 9.68 27.86
C ALA A 64 -0.14 8.88 27.86
N PHE A 65 0.19 8.22 28.98
CA PHE A 65 1.47 7.52 29.13
C PHE A 65 1.55 6.21 28.32
N VAL A 66 0.45 5.45 28.25
CA VAL A 66 0.42 4.19 27.50
C VAL A 66 0.73 4.39 26.00
N PRO A 67 0.04 5.31 25.27
CA PRO A 67 0.35 5.55 23.86
C PRO A 67 1.72 6.24 23.67
N LEU A 68 2.26 6.92 24.68
CA LEU A 68 3.59 7.52 24.59
C LEU A 68 4.69 6.46 24.47
N ILE A 69 4.61 5.38 25.24
CA ILE A 69 5.59 4.28 25.19
C ILE A 69 5.56 3.61 23.81
N THR A 70 4.37 3.25 23.31
CA THR A 70 4.20 2.64 21.99
C THR A 70 4.54 3.62 20.88
N GLY A 71 4.18 4.90 21.02
CA GLY A 71 4.46 5.97 20.05
C GLY A 71 5.95 6.24 19.87
N VAL A 72 6.76 6.20 20.94
CA VAL A 72 8.22 6.34 20.83
C VAL A 72 8.84 5.17 20.05
N SER A 73 8.35 3.95 20.25
CA SER A 73 8.83 2.79 19.48
C SER A 73 8.51 2.95 17.98
N LEU A 74 7.27 3.33 17.67
CA LEU A 74 6.84 3.58 16.29
C LEU A 74 7.56 4.78 15.64
N ALA A 75 7.82 5.84 16.40
CA ALA A 75 8.54 7.01 15.91
C ALA A 75 10.02 6.72 15.57
N ARG A 76 10.61 5.70 16.17
CA ARG A 76 11.97 5.24 15.86
C ARG A 76 12.01 4.32 14.63
N GLN A 77 10.89 3.74 14.23
CA GLN A 77 10.81 2.88 13.09
C GLN A 77 11.01 3.70 11.80
N ARG A 78 11.86 3.21 10.91
CA ARG A 78 12.04 3.81 9.58
C ARG A 78 10.75 3.66 8.78
N GLN A 79 10.27 4.74 8.18
CA GLN A 79 9.00 4.70 7.43
C GLN A 79 9.13 3.98 6.10
N THR A 80 10.30 4.04 5.44
CA THR A 80 10.55 3.40 4.15
C THR A 80 12.02 3.01 4.01
N ASN A 81 12.31 2.02 3.17
CA ASN A 81 13.65 1.73 2.66
C ASN A 81 13.76 1.96 1.15
N ILE A 82 12.72 2.51 0.54
CA ILE A 82 12.67 2.78 -0.91
C ILE A 82 13.75 3.78 -1.34
N ASP A 83 14.13 4.71 -0.47
CA ASP A 83 15.23 5.64 -0.71
C ASP A 83 16.59 4.94 -0.88
N LEU A 84 16.86 3.89 -0.10
CA LEU A 84 18.07 3.07 -0.22
C LEU A 84 18.05 2.26 -1.53
N ILE A 85 16.88 1.70 -1.86
CA ILE A 85 16.68 0.98 -3.12
C ILE A 85 16.85 1.93 -4.31
N ALA A 86 16.25 3.11 -4.25
CA ALA A 86 16.35 4.13 -5.30
C ALA A 86 17.81 4.58 -5.51
N ALA A 87 18.57 4.78 -4.44
CA ALA A 87 19.99 5.08 -4.52
C ALA A 87 20.77 3.96 -5.22
N ARG A 88 20.52 2.70 -4.83
CA ARG A 88 21.19 1.55 -5.45
C ARG A 88 20.82 1.39 -6.94
N LEU A 89 19.57 1.60 -7.31
CA LEU A 89 19.10 1.53 -8.68
C LEU A 89 19.69 2.66 -9.55
N ARG A 90 19.86 3.86 -8.99
CA ARG A 90 20.53 4.96 -9.69
C ARG A 90 21.95 4.59 -10.15
N ASP A 91 22.65 3.80 -9.32
CA ASP A 91 24.03 3.41 -9.58
C ASP A 91 24.13 2.13 -10.46
N GLN A 92 23.12 1.26 -10.42
CA GLN A 92 23.18 -0.07 -11.05
C GLN A 92 22.27 -0.26 -12.25
N ALA A 93 21.15 0.44 -12.33
CA ALA A 93 20.20 0.30 -13.43
C ALA A 93 20.69 1.10 -14.66
N LYS A 94 20.61 0.45 -15.82
CA LYS A 94 20.99 1.06 -17.11
C LYS A 94 19.80 1.76 -17.75
N PRO A 95 20.00 2.71 -18.67
CA PRO A 95 18.91 3.45 -19.33
C PRO A 95 17.89 2.57 -20.06
N ASN A 96 18.29 1.39 -20.51
CA ASN A 96 17.40 0.44 -21.22
C ASN A 96 16.79 -0.62 -20.31
N ASP A 97 17.14 -0.66 -19.03
CA ASP A 97 16.48 -1.52 -18.04
C ASP A 97 15.07 -0.99 -17.73
N LEU A 98 14.20 -1.82 -17.20
CA LEU A 98 12.91 -1.43 -16.68
C LEU A 98 12.89 -1.64 -15.17
N ILE A 99 12.28 -0.71 -14.43
CA ILE A 99 12.01 -0.86 -13.00
C ILE A 99 10.49 -1.00 -12.81
N LEU A 100 10.07 -2.10 -12.19
CA LEU A 100 8.70 -2.34 -11.77
C LEU A 100 8.59 -2.10 -10.26
N VAL A 101 7.71 -1.18 -9.86
CA VAL A 101 7.43 -0.87 -8.45
C VAL A 101 6.10 -1.50 -8.05
N TYR A 102 6.13 -2.35 -7.03
CA TYR A 102 4.99 -3.04 -6.46
C TYR A 102 5.05 -3.03 -4.92
N PRO A 103 3.94 -2.81 -4.24
CA PRO A 103 2.62 -2.42 -4.77
C PRO A 103 2.58 -0.97 -5.30
N TRP A 104 1.52 -0.63 -6.02
CA TRP A 104 1.38 0.63 -6.76
C TRP A 104 1.61 1.90 -5.91
N TYR A 105 1.16 1.89 -4.65
CA TYR A 105 1.28 3.05 -3.76
C TYR A 105 2.72 3.39 -3.39
N CYS A 106 3.64 2.41 -3.43
CA CYS A 106 5.07 2.66 -3.27
C CYS A 106 5.65 3.53 -4.40
N GLY A 107 4.93 3.66 -5.52
CA GLY A 107 5.30 4.53 -6.62
C GLY A 107 5.44 6.00 -6.22
N VAL A 108 4.64 6.49 -5.26
CA VAL A 108 4.75 7.87 -4.75
C VAL A 108 6.09 8.10 -4.05
N THR A 109 6.46 7.20 -3.16
CA THR A 109 7.74 7.25 -2.45
C THR A 109 8.91 7.03 -3.42
N PHE A 110 8.78 6.08 -4.35
CA PHE A 110 9.81 5.82 -5.35
C PHE A 110 10.02 7.03 -6.27
N ASN A 111 8.98 7.67 -6.76
CA ASN A 111 9.05 8.90 -7.56
C ASN A 111 9.81 10.03 -6.87
N ARG A 112 9.69 10.11 -5.55
CA ARG A 112 10.36 11.15 -4.75
C ARG A 112 11.87 10.95 -4.69
N TYR A 113 12.32 9.69 -4.60
CA TYR A 113 13.73 9.37 -4.33
C TYR A 113 14.51 8.93 -5.57
N TYR A 114 13.84 8.35 -6.57
CA TYR A 114 14.51 7.85 -7.76
C TYR A 114 14.71 8.93 -8.81
N GLN A 115 15.96 9.18 -9.16
CA GLN A 115 16.38 10.12 -10.20
C GLN A 115 17.41 9.45 -11.14
N GLY A 116 17.29 8.14 -11.33
CA GLY A 116 18.19 7.39 -12.21
C GLY A 116 17.75 7.38 -13.67
N PRO A 117 18.58 6.80 -14.56
CA PRO A 117 18.37 6.83 -16.00
C PRO A 117 17.35 5.80 -16.51
N ALA A 118 17.05 4.74 -15.74
CA ALA A 118 16.15 3.68 -16.18
C ALA A 118 14.68 4.10 -16.06
N PRO A 119 13.85 3.82 -17.07
CA PRO A 119 12.41 4.02 -16.97
C PRO A 119 11.81 3.12 -15.91
N TRP A 120 10.73 3.58 -15.27
CA TRP A 120 10.02 2.81 -14.27
C TRP A 120 8.51 2.90 -14.43
N THR A 121 7.82 1.92 -13.89
CA THR A 121 6.36 1.83 -13.87
C THR A 121 5.89 1.13 -12.60
N THR A 122 4.60 1.26 -12.29
CA THR A 122 3.95 0.48 -11.23
C THR A 122 3.07 -0.61 -11.82
N LEU A 123 2.50 -1.44 -10.95
CA LEU A 123 1.51 -2.45 -11.29
C LEU A 123 0.19 -2.16 -10.55
N PRO A 124 -0.88 -1.70 -11.27
CA PRO A 124 -0.93 -1.33 -12.68
C PRO A 124 -0.16 -0.02 -12.97
N ALA A 125 0.10 0.26 -14.25
CA ALA A 125 0.75 1.51 -14.65
C ALA A 125 -0.18 2.72 -14.42
N LEU A 126 0.28 3.68 -13.63
CA LEU A 126 -0.37 4.98 -13.42
C LEU A 126 0.45 6.09 -14.09
N ALA A 127 -0.21 7.19 -14.42
CA ALA A 127 0.42 8.31 -15.14
C ALA A 127 1.05 9.37 -14.22
N ASP A 128 0.70 9.40 -12.94
CA ASP A 128 1.14 10.44 -11.99
C ASP A 128 1.38 9.84 -10.60
N PHE A 129 2.53 10.17 -10.01
CA PHE A 129 2.98 9.69 -8.71
C PHE A 129 3.42 10.82 -7.77
N ARG A 130 3.04 12.07 -8.07
CA ARG A 130 3.35 13.20 -7.17
C ARG A 130 2.57 13.10 -5.86
N VAL A 131 1.41 12.47 -5.91
CA VAL A 131 0.54 12.15 -4.77
C VAL A 131 -0.12 10.80 -5.01
N GLY A 132 -0.78 10.24 -4.01
CA GLY A 132 -1.59 9.02 -4.15
C GLY A 132 -2.82 9.25 -5.04
N ARG A 133 -2.73 8.87 -6.31
CA ARG A 133 -3.77 9.06 -7.34
C ARG A 133 -4.74 7.90 -7.37
N TYR A 134 -5.57 7.80 -6.32
CA TYR A 134 -6.61 6.76 -6.23
C TYR A 134 -7.69 6.89 -7.32
N ASP A 135 -7.91 8.09 -7.83
CA ASP A 135 -8.76 8.35 -8.99
C ASP A 135 -8.27 7.59 -10.24
N LEU A 136 -6.96 7.69 -10.56
CA LEU A 136 -6.36 6.94 -11.66
C LEU A 136 -6.37 5.43 -11.42
N LEU A 137 -6.22 5.01 -10.16
CA LEU A 137 -6.34 3.59 -9.83
C LEU A 137 -7.75 3.06 -10.07
N LYS A 138 -8.80 3.82 -9.73
CA LYS A 138 -10.19 3.42 -10.02
C LYS A 138 -10.42 3.18 -11.50
N GLU A 139 -9.83 3.97 -12.40
CA GLU A 139 -9.89 3.71 -13.84
C GLU A 139 -9.27 2.35 -14.21
N LYS A 140 -8.16 1.98 -13.53
CA LYS A 140 -7.51 0.68 -13.74
C LYS A 140 -8.33 -0.47 -13.14
N LEU A 141 -8.97 -0.26 -12.00
CA LEU A 141 -9.87 -1.26 -11.39
C LEU A 141 -11.06 -1.57 -12.33
N ALA A 142 -11.58 -0.58 -13.03
CA ALA A 142 -12.67 -0.74 -14.00
C ALA A 142 -12.23 -1.27 -15.38
N ALA A 143 -10.92 -1.31 -15.65
CA ALA A 143 -10.41 -1.76 -16.96
C ALA A 143 -10.37 -3.29 -17.08
N THR A 144 -10.61 -3.81 -18.26
CA THR A 144 -10.64 -5.27 -18.52
C THR A 144 -9.27 -5.93 -18.34
N ASN A 145 -8.19 -5.27 -18.74
CA ASN A 145 -6.83 -5.82 -18.61
C ASN A 145 -5.80 -4.71 -18.32
N PRO A 146 -5.78 -4.16 -17.08
CA PRO A 146 -4.99 -2.99 -16.75
C PRO A 146 -3.49 -3.27 -16.66
N ILE A 147 -3.08 -4.55 -16.52
CA ILE A 147 -1.67 -4.94 -16.38
C ILE A 147 -1.01 -5.32 -17.71
N LYS A 148 -1.78 -5.57 -18.77
CA LYS A 148 -1.25 -5.97 -20.08
C LYS A 148 -0.16 -5.01 -20.62
N PRO A 149 -0.33 -3.68 -20.55
CA PRO A 149 0.72 -2.76 -20.99
C PRO A 149 2.04 -2.92 -20.23
N VAL A 150 1.97 -3.25 -18.92
CA VAL A 150 3.15 -3.50 -18.08
C VAL A 150 3.81 -4.81 -18.48
N GLN A 151 3.04 -5.88 -18.65
CA GLN A 151 3.56 -7.17 -19.12
C GLN A 151 4.23 -7.07 -20.49
N ASP A 152 3.63 -6.33 -21.43
CA ASP A 152 4.23 -6.08 -22.74
C ASP A 152 5.54 -5.29 -22.65
N GLN A 153 5.63 -4.35 -21.71
CA GLN A 153 6.86 -3.60 -21.47
C GLN A 153 7.95 -4.51 -20.84
N ILE A 154 7.59 -5.36 -19.89
CA ILE A 154 8.48 -6.39 -19.32
C ILE A 154 9.02 -7.30 -20.42
N ALA A 155 8.12 -7.84 -21.26
CA ALA A 155 8.49 -8.72 -22.36
C ALA A 155 9.50 -8.06 -23.32
N ARG A 156 9.19 -6.85 -23.78
CA ARG A 156 10.11 -6.08 -24.67
C ARG A 156 11.46 -5.85 -24.02
N THR A 157 11.50 -5.48 -22.75
CA THR A 157 12.74 -5.22 -22.03
C THR A 157 13.61 -6.47 -21.93
N LEU A 158 13.04 -7.58 -21.46
CA LEU A 158 13.78 -8.83 -21.27
C LEU A 158 14.18 -9.47 -22.62
N ALA A 159 13.30 -9.44 -23.63
CA ALA A 159 13.59 -9.96 -24.99
C ALA A 159 14.72 -9.18 -25.67
N SER A 160 14.89 -7.91 -25.36
CA SER A 160 16.02 -7.08 -25.83
C SER A 160 17.33 -7.31 -25.06
N GLY A 161 17.40 -8.28 -24.14
CA GLY A 161 18.57 -8.60 -23.32
C GLY A 161 18.82 -7.60 -22.18
N ASN A 162 17.89 -6.68 -21.93
CA ASN A 162 17.94 -5.76 -20.79
C ASN A 162 17.38 -6.41 -19.52
N ARG A 163 17.49 -5.73 -18.39
CA ARG A 163 17.08 -6.26 -17.07
C ARG A 163 15.75 -5.67 -16.63
N LEU A 164 14.97 -6.49 -15.95
CA LEU A 164 13.84 -6.03 -15.15
C LEU A 164 14.25 -5.98 -13.68
N TRP A 165 14.16 -4.81 -13.07
CA TRP A 165 14.30 -4.62 -11.65
C TRP A 165 12.92 -4.60 -10.99
N ILE A 166 12.75 -5.31 -9.87
CA ILE A 166 11.50 -5.36 -9.12
C ILE A 166 11.75 -4.74 -7.75
N VAL A 167 11.06 -3.65 -7.47
CA VAL A 167 11.02 -2.98 -6.17
C VAL A 167 9.76 -3.42 -5.45
N GLY A 168 9.93 -4.08 -4.31
CA GLY A 168 8.87 -4.77 -3.58
C GLY A 168 8.84 -6.27 -3.86
N GLU A 169 7.78 -6.93 -3.46
CA GLU A 169 7.63 -8.38 -3.58
C GLU A 169 6.34 -8.72 -4.31
N LEU A 170 6.46 -9.32 -5.49
CA LEU A 170 5.30 -9.90 -6.15
C LEU A 170 4.82 -11.13 -5.35
N PRO A 171 3.50 -11.30 -5.16
CA PRO A 171 2.99 -12.42 -4.39
C PRO A 171 3.36 -13.76 -5.02
N ALA A 172 3.97 -14.65 -4.26
CA ALA A 172 4.26 -16.01 -4.70
C ALA A 172 2.99 -16.86 -4.75
N PRO A 173 2.93 -17.93 -5.59
CA PRO A 173 1.81 -18.85 -5.61
C PRO A 173 1.62 -19.53 -4.25
N GLY A 174 0.37 -19.68 -3.84
CA GLY A 174 0.03 -20.56 -2.72
C GLY A 174 0.35 -22.03 -3.05
N PRO A 175 0.50 -22.91 -2.03
CA PRO A 175 0.87 -24.32 -2.25
C PRO A 175 -0.08 -25.08 -3.17
N GLU A 176 -1.35 -24.70 -3.24
CA GLU A 176 -2.40 -25.34 -4.06
C GLU A 176 -2.85 -24.46 -5.24
N GLU A 177 -2.26 -23.30 -5.41
CA GLU A 177 -2.68 -22.33 -6.42
C GLU A 177 -1.93 -22.57 -7.72
N THR A 178 -2.60 -23.16 -8.70
CA THR A 178 -2.04 -23.39 -10.04
C THR A 178 -2.14 -22.17 -10.95
N GLU A 179 -3.21 -21.37 -10.80
CA GLU A 179 -3.46 -20.15 -11.57
C GLU A 179 -4.01 -19.05 -10.65
N PRO A 180 -3.66 -17.77 -10.92
CA PRO A 180 -4.25 -16.65 -10.18
C PRO A 180 -5.76 -16.58 -10.41
N PRO A 181 -6.56 -16.33 -9.36
CA PRO A 181 -8.00 -16.22 -9.54
C PRO A 181 -8.37 -14.97 -10.37
N ASP A 182 -9.39 -15.10 -11.22
CA ASP A 182 -9.97 -13.96 -11.90
C ASP A 182 -10.84 -13.15 -10.93
N LEU A 183 -10.71 -11.85 -10.99
CA LEU A 183 -11.58 -10.92 -10.28
C LEU A 183 -12.46 -10.17 -11.26
N PRO A 184 -13.76 -10.03 -10.97
CA PRO A 184 -14.63 -9.17 -11.77
C PRO A 184 -14.17 -7.71 -11.64
N PRO A 185 -14.36 -6.89 -12.68
CA PRO A 185 -13.97 -5.49 -12.64
C PRO A 185 -14.76 -4.71 -11.58
N ALA A 186 -14.10 -3.78 -10.92
CA ALA A 186 -14.75 -2.86 -9.98
C ALA A 186 -15.60 -1.82 -10.76
N PRO A 187 -16.73 -1.34 -10.19
CA PRO A 187 -17.25 -1.66 -8.83
C PRO A 187 -18.19 -2.87 -8.80
N GLU A 188 -18.44 -3.56 -9.91
CA GLU A 188 -19.38 -4.68 -10.04
C GLU A 188 -18.87 -5.94 -9.33
N GLY A 189 -17.59 -6.01 -9.03
CA GLY A 189 -16.99 -7.12 -8.30
C GLY A 189 -17.34 -7.11 -6.81
N PRO A 190 -17.19 -8.25 -6.13
CA PRO A 190 -17.51 -8.38 -4.71
C PRO A 190 -16.66 -7.48 -3.79
N GLN A 191 -15.52 -7.02 -4.29
CA GLN A 191 -14.59 -6.17 -3.57
C GLN A 191 -14.86 -4.67 -3.80
N GLY A 192 -15.74 -4.29 -4.73
CA GLY A 192 -16.03 -2.90 -5.07
C GLY A 192 -14.74 -2.14 -5.45
N TRP A 193 -14.50 -1.01 -4.76
CA TRP A 193 -13.30 -0.20 -4.95
C TRP A 193 -12.13 -0.56 -4.01
N PHE A 194 -12.22 -1.65 -3.27
CA PHE A 194 -11.14 -2.11 -2.40
C PHE A 194 -10.02 -2.74 -3.24
N ASP A 195 -8.91 -2.04 -3.40
CA ASP A 195 -7.84 -2.36 -4.35
C ASP A 195 -6.95 -3.55 -3.96
N VAL A 196 -6.86 -3.90 -2.68
CA VAL A 196 -5.92 -4.93 -2.20
C VAL A 196 -6.12 -6.28 -2.87
N PRO A 197 -7.34 -6.85 -3.00
CA PRO A 197 -7.54 -8.12 -3.70
C PRO A 197 -7.17 -8.04 -5.18
N TYR A 198 -7.46 -6.91 -5.84
CA TYR A 198 -7.11 -6.70 -7.25
C TYR A 198 -5.58 -6.60 -7.43
N SER A 199 -4.93 -5.81 -6.58
CA SER A 199 -3.46 -5.70 -6.58
C SER A 199 -2.80 -7.05 -6.38
N TYR A 200 -3.31 -7.87 -5.44
CA TYR A 200 -2.81 -9.23 -5.23
C TYR A 200 -2.91 -10.08 -6.50
N VAL A 201 -4.07 -10.15 -7.15
CA VAL A 201 -4.26 -10.94 -8.38
C VAL A 201 -3.37 -10.44 -9.50
N TRP A 202 -3.27 -9.12 -9.71
CA TRP A 202 -2.36 -8.54 -10.71
C TRP A 202 -0.90 -8.87 -10.43
N GLY A 203 -0.50 -8.84 -9.16
CA GLY A 203 0.83 -9.25 -8.72
C GLY A 203 1.10 -10.71 -9.06
N ARG A 204 0.13 -11.60 -8.76
CA ARG A 204 0.19 -13.03 -9.08
C ARG A 204 0.28 -13.30 -10.58
N GLN A 205 -0.57 -12.64 -11.38
CA GLN A 205 -0.55 -12.76 -12.84
C GLN A 205 0.79 -12.29 -13.43
N THR A 206 1.36 -11.22 -12.87
CA THR A 206 2.65 -10.69 -13.33
C THR A 206 3.80 -11.58 -12.89
N GLU A 207 3.75 -12.12 -11.68
CA GLU A 207 4.74 -13.09 -11.19
C GLU A 207 4.74 -14.36 -12.06
N ALA A 208 3.57 -14.95 -12.30
CA ALA A 208 3.43 -16.11 -13.18
C ALA A 208 3.94 -15.83 -14.61
N PHE A 209 3.65 -14.65 -15.15
CA PHE A 209 4.17 -14.21 -16.44
C PHE A 209 5.71 -14.13 -16.44
N ILE A 210 6.32 -13.59 -15.40
CA ILE A 210 7.78 -13.51 -15.26
C ILE A 210 8.36 -14.90 -15.06
N ALA A 211 7.76 -15.75 -14.22
CA ALA A 211 8.23 -17.12 -13.98
C ALA A 211 8.22 -17.99 -15.25
N THR A 212 7.20 -17.80 -16.11
CA THR A 212 7.07 -18.54 -17.37
C THR A 212 8.09 -18.10 -18.43
N HIS A 213 8.36 -16.80 -18.53
CA HIS A 213 9.14 -16.23 -19.63
C HIS A 213 10.50 -15.65 -19.19
N GLY A 214 10.64 -15.29 -17.93
CA GLY A 214 11.88 -14.74 -17.41
C GLY A 214 12.96 -15.83 -17.24
N GLY A 215 14.20 -15.42 -17.35
CA GLY A 215 15.34 -16.33 -17.16
C GLY A 215 15.66 -16.54 -15.67
N ARG A 216 16.64 -15.80 -15.17
CA ARG A 216 17.10 -15.90 -13.77
C ARG A 216 16.64 -14.70 -12.94
N THR A 217 16.02 -14.97 -11.81
CA THR A 217 15.71 -13.97 -10.79
C THR A 217 16.77 -14.03 -9.67
N GLU A 218 17.27 -12.89 -9.26
CA GLU A 218 18.26 -12.74 -8.20
C GLU A 218 17.79 -11.66 -7.22
N VAL A 219 17.71 -11.99 -5.93
CA VAL A 219 17.41 -11.01 -4.88
C VAL A 219 18.68 -10.24 -4.57
N VAL A 220 18.62 -8.91 -4.72
CA VAL A 220 19.74 -7.98 -4.55
C VAL A 220 19.74 -7.35 -3.16
N MET A 221 18.56 -7.12 -2.61
CA MET A 221 18.38 -6.56 -1.27
C MET A 221 17.04 -7.02 -0.67
N THR A 222 17.07 -7.44 0.57
CA THR A 222 15.88 -7.76 1.36
C THR A 222 15.50 -6.58 2.26
N GLY A 223 14.21 -6.41 2.52
CA GLY A 223 13.72 -5.40 3.45
C GLY A 223 14.12 -5.72 4.89
N SER A 224 14.61 -4.72 5.64
CA SER A 224 14.93 -4.84 7.07
C SER A 224 13.66 -4.85 7.92
N ASP A 225 13.68 -5.52 9.09
CA ASP A 225 12.55 -5.55 10.03
C ASP A 225 12.31 -4.22 10.74
N ASP A 226 13.29 -3.30 10.70
CA ASP A 226 13.18 -1.96 11.28
C ASP A 226 12.36 -0.97 10.40
N VAL A 227 11.81 -1.45 9.29
CA VAL A 227 11.03 -0.62 8.35
C VAL A 227 9.54 -0.91 8.52
N ASN A 228 8.72 0.15 8.36
CA ASN A 228 7.27 0.03 8.34
C ASN A 228 6.82 -0.98 7.28
N ILE A 229 5.94 -1.91 7.67
CA ILE A 229 5.50 -3.03 6.83
C ILE A 229 4.85 -2.60 5.50
N TYR A 230 4.27 -1.41 5.43
CA TYR A 230 3.62 -0.90 4.21
C TYR A 230 4.63 -0.41 3.15
N GLU A 231 5.84 -0.05 3.56
CA GLU A 231 6.90 0.42 2.66
C GLU A 231 8.23 -0.32 2.88
N LYS A 232 8.18 -1.51 3.46
CA LYS A 232 9.28 -2.44 3.53
C LYS A 232 9.39 -3.16 2.18
N ALA A 233 10.28 -2.67 1.33
CA ALA A 233 10.49 -3.22 0.01
C ALA A 233 11.76 -4.08 -0.06
N SER A 234 11.75 -5.10 -0.91
CA SER A 234 12.93 -5.80 -1.38
C SER A 234 13.33 -5.32 -2.78
N LEU A 235 14.51 -5.67 -3.25
CA LEU A 235 14.98 -5.41 -4.60
C LEU A 235 15.42 -6.72 -5.23
N ALA A 236 14.80 -7.07 -6.35
CA ALA A 236 15.19 -8.20 -7.16
C ALA A 236 15.50 -7.76 -8.60
N VAL A 237 16.27 -8.58 -9.32
CA VAL A 237 16.57 -8.38 -10.74
C VAL A 237 16.31 -9.66 -11.52
N VAL A 238 15.60 -9.52 -12.63
CA VAL A 238 15.33 -10.59 -13.60
C VAL A 238 16.18 -10.35 -14.84
N LYS A 239 16.84 -11.42 -15.32
CA LYS A 239 17.73 -11.40 -16.49
C LYS A 239 17.35 -12.53 -17.44
N GLY A 240 17.33 -12.23 -18.73
CA GLY A 240 17.05 -13.21 -19.79
C GLY A 240 15.56 -13.37 -20.08
N TRP A 241 15.26 -13.83 -21.27
CA TRP A 241 13.93 -14.10 -21.79
C TRP A 241 13.89 -15.45 -22.49
N ALA A 242 13.05 -16.36 -22.08
CA ALA A 242 12.83 -17.64 -22.72
C ALA A 242 11.71 -17.50 -23.78
N LEU A 243 12.06 -17.70 -25.05
CA LEU A 243 11.11 -17.79 -26.17
C LEU A 243 10.40 -19.16 -26.16
N GLY A 244 9.49 -19.39 -25.28
CA GLY A 244 8.78 -20.65 -25.10
C GLY A 244 8.88 -21.09 -23.65
N GLY A 245 7.75 -21.00 -22.95
CA GLY A 245 7.67 -21.27 -21.54
C GLY A 245 8.37 -22.59 -21.18
N ARG A 246 9.10 -22.59 -20.09
CA ARG A 246 9.54 -23.83 -19.47
C ARG A 246 8.27 -24.54 -18.97
N LEU A 247 7.92 -25.63 -19.64
CA LEU A 247 6.94 -26.61 -19.17
C LEU A 247 7.46 -27.28 -17.88
#